data_45a28077ec05744b1b45405dd67555a6
#
_entry.id   45a28077ec05744b1b45405dd67555a6
#
_cell.length_a   1.000
_cell.length_b   1.000
_cell.length_c   1.000
_cell.angle_alpha   90.00
_cell.angle_beta   90.00
_cell.angle_gamma   90.00
#
_symmetry.space_group_name_H-M   'P 1'
#
loop_
_entity.id
_entity.type
_entity.pdbx_description
1 polymer ?
#
loop_
_entity_poly.entity_id
_entity_poly.type
_entity_poly.pdbx_seq_one_letter_code
_entity_poly.pdbx_strand_id
1 'polypeptide(L)'
;GLNGAHFSSYGSEKKGSLVRSYVRLGPADRPIRTSAPVEVPDAIVVFHAALLRNPATFGGLYKGGTFIYNAPKASVPEELEVLPSTARVIRVDALGIATKEKSRPNAVLLGTLCGAFPFLDSEQVLEALSEEFAGRHPEAVASNESAFRRGAAEFETLQGVGRAEGDLPIARAEPVWGYETQPMGGIIPEPGNTVWNDLSASRTGSLPVFNRERCIHCGLCDLVCPDFCLAWEDGEKGGRFERELMGVDYRYCKGCMRCVESCPASAMTKKAETPGLADRLCVPLFPDLIA
;
A
#
# COMPACT_ATOMS: atom_id res chain seq x y z
N GLY A 1 8.12 -10.33 -30.00
CA GLY A 1 7.69 -9.15 -29.34
C GLY A 1 6.29 -9.26 -28.76
N LEU A 2 6.05 -8.53 -27.70
CA LEU A 2 4.75 -8.36 -27.07
C LEU A 2 4.30 -6.90 -27.25
N ASN A 3 2.99 -6.70 -27.31
CA ASN A 3 2.37 -5.39 -27.18
C ASN A 3 2.03 -5.16 -25.72
N GLY A 4 2.25 -3.95 -25.21
CA GLY A 4 2.02 -3.60 -23.80
C GLY A 4 1.18 -2.35 -23.63
N ALA A 5 0.35 -2.31 -22.59
CA ALA A 5 -0.35 -1.13 -22.15
C ALA A 5 -0.25 -1.02 -20.63
N HIS A 6 -0.07 0.20 -20.15
CA HIS A 6 0.08 0.52 -18.74
C HIS A 6 -0.91 1.62 -18.34
N PHE A 7 -1.47 1.45 -17.15
CA PHE A 7 -2.34 2.44 -16.52
C PHE A 7 -2.09 2.44 -15.01
N SER A 8 -1.99 3.61 -14.42
CA SER A 8 -1.84 3.76 -12.96
C SER A 8 -3.04 4.48 -12.36
N SER A 9 -3.56 3.95 -11.27
CA SER A 9 -4.60 4.57 -10.45
C SER A 9 -3.96 5.19 -9.21
N TYR A 10 -4.21 6.48 -9.03
CA TYR A 10 -3.72 7.27 -7.92
C TYR A 10 -4.89 7.75 -7.08
N GLY A 11 -4.71 7.83 -5.76
CA GLY A 11 -5.58 8.63 -4.91
C GLY A 11 -5.39 10.13 -5.15
N SER A 12 -6.31 10.96 -4.64
CA SER A 12 -6.22 12.43 -4.69
C SER A 12 -5.00 12.97 -3.96
N GLU A 13 -4.44 12.22 -3.06
CA GLU A 13 -3.31 12.60 -2.22
C GLU A 13 -1.98 12.10 -2.78
N LYS A 14 -1.00 13.01 -2.83
CA LYS A 14 0.33 12.72 -3.38
C LYS A 14 1.24 11.88 -2.47
N LYS A 15 0.93 11.75 -1.18
CA LYS A 15 1.78 11.04 -0.20
C LYS A 15 0.91 10.20 0.73
N GLY A 16 1.24 8.91 0.85
CA GLY A 16 0.57 7.98 1.76
C GLY A 16 -0.70 7.31 1.22
N SER A 17 -1.13 7.59 -0.02
CA SER A 17 -2.22 6.85 -0.65
C SER A 17 -1.73 5.62 -1.40
N LEU A 18 -2.61 4.61 -1.47
CA LEU A 18 -2.37 3.41 -2.25
C LEU A 18 -2.29 3.77 -3.74
N VAL A 19 -1.26 3.25 -4.40
CA VAL A 19 -1.11 3.35 -5.85
C VAL A 19 -1.22 1.94 -6.43
N ARG A 20 -2.05 1.77 -7.45
CA ARG A 20 -2.14 0.55 -8.23
C ARG A 20 -1.68 0.82 -9.64
N SER A 21 -0.83 -0.05 -10.15
CA SER A 21 -0.35 -0.01 -11.53
C SER A 21 -0.82 -1.27 -12.25
N TYR A 22 -1.47 -1.09 -13.37
CA TYR A 22 -2.01 -2.16 -14.18
C TYR A 22 -1.21 -2.27 -15.46
N VAL A 23 -0.70 -3.45 -15.74
CA VAL A 23 0.04 -3.75 -16.97
C VAL A 23 -0.69 -4.85 -17.70
N ARG A 24 -0.91 -4.66 -18.99
CA ARG A 24 -1.43 -5.68 -19.90
C ARG A 24 -0.41 -5.97 -20.95
N LEU A 25 -0.16 -7.24 -21.17
CA LEU A 25 0.70 -7.74 -22.24
C LEU A 25 -0.13 -8.60 -23.18
N GLY A 26 0.13 -8.51 -24.45
CA GLY A 26 -0.58 -9.27 -25.47
C GLY A 26 0.26 -9.49 -26.73
N PRO A 27 -0.25 -10.26 -27.69
CA PRO A 27 0.42 -10.46 -28.97
C PRO A 27 0.71 -9.14 -29.68
N ALA A 28 1.85 -9.06 -30.36
CA ALA A 28 2.30 -7.84 -31.02
C ALA A 28 1.34 -7.33 -32.13
N ASP A 29 0.57 -8.23 -32.73
CA ASP A 29 -0.39 -7.96 -33.79
C ASP A 29 -1.74 -7.41 -33.29
N ARG A 30 -1.97 -7.41 -31.97
CA ARG A 30 -3.22 -6.97 -31.37
C ARG A 30 -3.02 -5.72 -30.52
N PRO A 31 -3.57 -4.56 -30.89
CA PRO A 31 -3.48 -3.35 -30.07
C PRO A 31 -4.33 -3.48 -28.80
N ILE A 32 -3.75 -3.14 -27.66
CA ILE A 32 -4.48 -3.03 -26.38
C ILE A 32 -5.07 -1.64 -26.30
N ARG A 33 -6.41 -1.52 -26.39
CA ARG A 33 -7.13 -0.23 -26.46
C ARG A 33 -7.88 0.14 -25.18
N THR A 34 -7.63 -0.55 -24.08
CA THR A 34 -8.30 -0.28 -22.81
C THR A 34 -7.33 0.21 -21.75
N SER A 35 -7.73 1.25 -21.01
CA SER A 35 -7.07 1.73 -19.79
C SER A 35 -7.85 1.36 -18.52
N ALA A 36 -8.88 0.51 -18.63
CA ALA A 36 -9.64 0.06 -17.47
C ALA A 36 -8.74 -0.72 -16.49
N PRO A 37 -9.05 -0.73 -15.18
CA PRO A 37 -8.39 -1.58 -14.21
C PRO A 37 -8.37 -3.05 -14.64
N VAL A 38 -7.34 -3.80 -14.24
CA VAL A 38 -7.28 -5.26 -14.40
C VAL A 38 -8.07 -5.88 -13.25
N GLU A 39 -9.20 -6.48 -13.56
CA GLU A 39 -10.10 -7.06 -12.56
C GLU A 39 -9.71 -8.50 -12.20
N VAL A 40 -9.21 -9.26 -13.19
CA VAL A 40 -8.72 -10.63 -13.01
C VAL A 40 -7.25 -10.66 -13.45
N PRO A 41 -6.31 -10.43 -12.52
CA PRO A 41 -4.89 -10.40 -12.83
C PRO A 41 -4.29 -11.81 -12.89
N ASP A 42 -3.39 -12.04 -13.86
CA ASP A 42 -2.52 -13.23 -13.91
C ASP A 42 -1.43 -13.18 -12.84
N ALA A 43 -1.03 -11.97 -12.47
CA ALA A 43 -0.05 -11.72 -11.41
C ALA A 43 -0.39 -10.48 -10.60
N ILE A 44 -0.21 -10.59 -9.28
CA ILE A 44 -0.25 -9.45 -8.35
C ILE A 44 1.16 -9.29 -7.77
N VAL A 45 1.70 -8.07 -7.80
CA VAL A 45 3.01 -7.75 -7.22
C VAL A 45 2.83 -6.72 -6.10
N VAL A 46 3.15 -7.12 -4.87
CA VAL A 46 2.98 -6.28 -3.67
C VAL A 46 4.32 -5.73 -3.22
N PHE A 47 4.45 -4.41 -3.31
CA PHE A 47 5.71 -3.70 -3.01
C PHE A 47 5.99 -3.60 -1.51
N HIS A 48 4.96 -3.60 -0.68
CA HIS A 48 5.11 -3.46 0.77
C HIS A 48 4.16 -4.38 1.53
N ALA A 49 4.70 -5.12 2.51
CA ALA A 49 3.94 -6.12 3.27
C ALA A 49 2.72 -5.55 4.03
N ALA A 50 2.74 -4.26 4.42
CA ALA A 50 1.57 -3.62 5.04
C ALA A 50 0.31 -3.65 4.17
N LEU A 51 0.46 -3.74 2.83
CA LEU A 51 -0.67 -3.83 1.90
C LEU A 51 -1.42 -5.16 1.99
N LEU A 52 -0.81 -6.19 2.56
CA LEU A 52 -1.46 -7.50 2.77
C LEU A 52 -2.64 -7.42 3.73
N ARG A 53 -2.68 -6.40 4.60
CA ARG A 53 -3.82 -6.16 5.51
C ARG A 53 -5.07 -5.68 4.80
N ASN A 54 -4.96 -5.20 3.55
CA ASN A 54 -6.10 -4.76 2.77
C ASN A 54 -6.61 -5.90 1.89
N PRO A 55 -7.83 -6.43 2.13
CA PRO A 55 -8.40 -7.52 1.33
C PRO A 55 -8.47 -7.21 -0.17
N ALA A 56 -8.64 -5.93 -0.54
CA ALA A 56 -8.66 -5.51 -1.94
C ALA A 56 -7.31 -5.71 -2.67
N THR A 57 -6.22 -5.97 -1.95
CA THR A 57 -4.91 -6.31 -2.54
C THR A 57 -4.94 -7.67 -3.25
N PHE A 58 -5.78 -8.58 -2.82
CA PHE A 58 -5.88 -9.95 -3.35
C PHE A 58 -6.95 -10.09 -4.44
N GLY A 59 -7.79 -9.06 -4.61
CA GLY A 59 -9.01 -9.15 -5.42
C GLY A 59 -8.76 -9.60 -6.85
N GLY A 60 -9.60 -10.53 -7.29
CA GLY A 60 -9.62 -11.06 -8.64
C GLY A 60 -8.54 -12.08 -8.99
N LEU A 61 -7.62 -12.42 -8.08
CA LEU A 61 -6.64 -13.46 -8.36
C LEU A 61 -7.34 -14.81 -8.50
N TYR A 62 -7.17 -15.44 -9.65
CA TYR A 62 -7.77 -16.73 -9.96
C TYR A 62 -6.88 -17.91 -9.54
N LYS A 63 -7.44 -19.12 -9.61
CA LYS A 63 -6.70 -20.37 -9.44
C LYS A 63 -5.52 -20.41 -10.42
N GLY A 64 -4.33 -20.71 -9.93
CA GLY A 64 -3.11 -20.73 -10.76
C GLY A 64 -2.51 -19.36 -11.06
N GLY A 65 -3.12 -18.28 -10.61
CA GLY A 65 -2.51 -16.95 -10.64
C GLY A 65 -1.26 -16.87 -9.77
N THR A 66 -0.43 -15.87 -10.01
CA THR A 66 0.84 -15.68 -9.28
C THR A 66 0.74 -14.48 -8.33
N PHE A 67 1.13 -14.66 -7.08
CA PHE A 67 1.20 -13.62 -6.07
C PHE A 67 2.64 -13.40 -5.62
N ILE A 68 3.21 -12.23 -5.92
CA ILE A 68 4.58 -11.85 -5.57
C ILE A 68 4.53 -10.80 -4.48
N TYR A 69 5.28 -10.96 -3.40
CA TYR A 69 5.34 -9.96 -2.35
C TYR A 69 6.73 -9.72 -1.80
N ASN A 70 6.98 -8.48 -1.41
CA ASN A 70 8.23 -8.04 -0.81
C ASN A 70 8.18 -8.26 0.70
N ALA A 71 9.00 -9.18 1.19
CA ALA A 71 9.25 -9.36 2.62
C ALA A 71 10.61 -10.03 2.85
N PRO A 72 11.29 -9.71 3.97
CA PRO A 72 12.49 -10.43 4.38
C PRO A 72 12.16 -11.90 4.67
N LYS A 73 13.20 -12.74 4.76
CA LYS A 73 13.07 -14.14 5.17
C LYS A 73 12.57 -14.20 6.63
N ALA A 74 11.27 -14.38 6.79
CA ALA A 74 10.57 -14.42 8.08
C ALA A 74 9.42 -15.44 8.01
N SER A 75 8.57 -15.47 9.04
CA SER A 75 7.31 -16.22 9.01
C SER A 75 6.43 -15.76 7.84
N VAL A 76 5.68 -16.69 7.29
CA VAL A 76 4.68 -16.39 6.24
C VAL A 76 3.53 -15.62 6.90
N PRO A 77 3.13 -14.45 6.36
CA PRO A 77 1.98 -13.70 6.89
C PRO A 77 0.68 -14.51 6.80
N GLU A 78 -0.14 -14.47 7.85
CA GLU A 78 -1.43 -15.17 7.89
C GLU A 78 -2.40 -14.64 6.83
N GLU A 79 -2.30 -13.37 6.47
CA GLU A 79 -3.12 -12.73 5.44
C GLU A 79 -3.04 -13.44 4.09
N LEU A 80 -1.96 -14.18 3.82
CA LEU A 80 -1.79 -14.94 2.58
C LEU A 80 -2.64 -16.22 2.52
N GLU A 81 -3.22 -16.66 3.62
CA GLU A 81 -4.12 -17.82 3.65
C GLU A 81 -5.39 -17.61 2.81
N VAL A 82 -5.78 -16.35 2.56
CA VAL A 82 -6.91 -16.00 1.68
C VAL A 82 -6.67 -16.37 0.22
N LEU A 83 -5.43 -16.53 -0.21
CA LEU A 83 -5.09 -16.87 -1.59
C LEU A 83 -5.63 -18.25 -2.00
N PRO A 84 -5.92 -18.47 -3.30
CA PRO A 84 -6.24 -19.80 -3.81
C PRO A 84 -5.13 -20.79 -3.49
N SER A 85 -5.51 -22.02 -3.08
CA SER A 85 -4.56 -23.08 -2.72
C SER A 85 -3.63 -23.48 -3.87
N THR A 86 -4.05 -23.21 -5.10
CA THR A 86 -3.29 -23.45 -6.33
C THR A 86 -2.55 -22.23 -6.85
N ALA A 87 -2.64 -21.08 -6.17
CA ALA A 87 -1.88 -19.89 -6.54
C ALA A 87 -0.38 -20.10 -6.29
N ARG A 88 0.42 -19.61 -7.21
CA ARG A 88 1.88 -19.56 -7.06
C ARG A 88 2.26 -18.38 -6.19
N VAL A 89 2.72 -18.61 -4.98
CA VAL A 89 3.13 -17.56 -4.04
C VAL A 89 4.65 -17.41 -4.07
N ILE A 90 5.13 -16.20 -4.35
CA ILE A 90 6.55 -15.88 -4.45
C ILE A 90 6.89 -14.78 -3.44
N ARG A 91 7.95 -15.03 -2.67
CA ARG A 91 8.55 -14.07 -1.75
C ARG A 91 9.92 -13.63 -2.26
N VAL A 92 10.20 -12.34 -2.13
CA VAL A 92 11.54 -11.78 -2.38
C VAL A 92 11.84 -10.69 -1.34
N ASP A 93 13.06 -10.65 -0.81
CA ASP A 93 13.53 -9.54 0.04
C ASP A 93 13.99 -8.37 -0.84
N ALA A 94 13.03 -7.75 -1.52
CA ALA A 94 13.33 -6.68 -2.46
C ALA A 94 13.94 -5.45 -1.78
N LEU A 95 13.54 -5.14 -0.54
CA LEU A 95 14.11 -4.03 0.22
C LEU A 95 15.55 -4.32 0.64
N GLY A 96 15.83 -5.52 1.14
CA GLY A 96 17.18 -5.93 1.55
C GLY A 96 18.15 -5.98 0.37
N ILE A 97 17.73 -6.52 -0.77
CA ILE A 97 18.53 -6.52 -2.01
C ILE A 97 18.78 -5.08 -2.48
N ALA A 98 17.73 -4.28 -2.61
CA ALA A 98 17.84 -2.90 -3.07
C ALA A 98 18.77 -2.04 -2.20
N THR A 99 18.71 -2.23 -0.87
CA THR A 99 19.60 -1.52 0.06
C THR A 99 21.07 -1.87 -0.16
N LYS A 100 21.37 -3.17 -0.38
CA LYS A 100 22.75 -3.63 -0.65
C LYS A 100 23.29 -3.11 -1.98
N GLU A 101 22.44 -3.08 -3.00
CA GLU A 101 22.80 -2.61 -4.35
C GLU A 101 22.72 -1.09 -4.51
N LYS A 102 22.30 -0.34 -3.48
CA LYS A 102 22.04 1.11 -3.55
C LYS A 102 21.02 1.48 -4.64
N SER A 103 20.02 0.62 -4.81
CA SER A 103 18.93 0.72 -5.77
C SER A 103 17.58 0.88 -5.06
N ARG A 104 16.50 0.67 -5.77
CA ARG A 104 15.11 0.69 -5.24
C ARG A 104 14.44 -0.66 -5.39
N PRO A 105 13.47 -1.03 -4.54
CA PRO A 105 12.77 -2.30 -4.60
C PRO A 105 12.05 -2.58 -5.93
N ASN A 106 11.70 -1.54 -6.69
CA ASN A 106 11.04 -1.69 -8.00
C ASN A 106 11.91 -2.43 -9.02
N ALA A 107 13.21 -2.16 -9.08
CA ALA A 107 14.14 -2.88 -9.97
C ALA A 107 14.23 -4.37 -9.59
N VAL A 108 14.30 -4.67 -8.30
CA VAL A 108 14.31 -6.05 -7.78
C VAL A 108 13.00 -6.78 -8.12
N LEU A 109 11.86 -6.15 -7.85
CA LEU A 109 10.54 -6.77 -8.12
C LEU A 109 10.28 -6.98 -9.61
N LEU A 110 10.77 -6.06 -10.46
CA LEU A 110 10.73 -6.25 -11.90
C LEU A 110 11.57 -7.45 -12.34
N GLY A 111 12.78 -7.60 -11.79
CA GLY A 111 13.61 -8.79 -12.00
C GLY A 111 12.91 -10.07 -11.53
N THR A 112 12.32 -10.05 -10.34
CA THR A 112 11.53 -11.19 -9.82
C THR A 112 10.39 -11.56 -10.75
N LEU A 113 9.67 -10.58 -11.30
CA LEU A 113 8.61 -10.80 -12.26
C LEU A 113 9.14 -11.51 -13.53
N CYS A 114 10.25 -11.02 -14.08
CA CYS A 114 10.88 -11.65 -15.24
C CYS A 114 11.37 -13.08 -14.94
N GLY A 115 11.99 -13.30 -13.79
CA GLY A 115 12.39 -14.64 -13.35
C GLY A 115 11.22 -15.59 -13.10
N ALA A 116 10.08 -15.06 -12.66
CA ALA A 116 8.87 -15.84 -12.43
C ALA A 116 8.12 -16.19 -13.73
N PHE A 117 8.23 -15.38 -14.77
CA PHE A 117 7.52 -15.53 -16.05
C PHE A 117 8.49 -15.63 -17.23
N PRO A 118 8.88 -16.86 -17.64
CA PRO A 118 9.88 -17.08 -18.70
C PRO A 118 9.53 -16.50 -20.08
N PHE A 119 8.27 -16.14 -20.33
CA PHE A 119 7.87 -15.47 -21.58
C PHE A 119 8.30 -14.01 -21.63
N LEU A 120 8.69 -13.42 -20.48
CA LEU A 120 9.30 -12.11 -20.41
C LEU A 120 10.80 -12.27 -20.62
N ASP A 121 11.30 -11.73 -21.73
CA ASP A 121 12.73 -11.73 -22.02
C ASP A 121 13.45 -10.78 -21.04
N SER A 122 14.15 -11.37 -20.09
CA SER A 122 14.83 -10.63 -19.02
C SER A 122 15.89 -9.67 -19.55
N GLU A 123 16.59 -10.00 -20.62
CA GLU A 123 17.63 -9.14 -21.18
C GLU A 123 17.00 -7.93 -21.91
N GLN A 124 15.91 -8.12 -22.66
CA GLN A 124 15.19 -7.01 -23.28
C GLN A 124 14.57 -6.06 -22.22
N VAL A 125 14.01 -6.60 -21.14
CA VAL A 125 13.47 -5.78 -20.05
C VAL A 125 14.58 -5.01 -19.33
N LEU A 126 15.74 -5.65 -19.14
CA LEU A 126 16.89 -5.03 -18.52
C LEU A 126 17.49 -3.92 -19.40
N GLU A 127 17.59 -4.14 -20.70
CA GLU A 127 18.02 -3.13 -21.67
C GLU A 127 17.12 -1.90 -21.62
N ALA A 128 15.80 -2.10 -21.69
CA ALA A 128 14.81 -1.00 -21.58
C ALA A 128 14.91 -0.25 -20.23
N LEU A 129 15.13 -0.99 -19.13
CA LEU A 129 15.37 -0.39 -17.82
C LEU A 129 16.62 0.49 -17.83
N SER A 130 17.70 -0.01 -18.40
CA SER A 130 18.99 0.69 -18.46
C SER A 130 18.91 1.95 -19.34
N GLU A 131 18.24 1.87 -20.47
CA GLU A 131 17.99 3.02 -21.35
C GLU A 131 17.18 4.14 -20.66
N GLU A 132 16.10 3.79 -19.92
CA GLU A 132 15.28 4.76 -19.19
C GLU A 132 16.11 5.52 -18.13
N PHE A 133 17.01 4.82 -17.44
CA PHE A 133 17.88 5.45 -16.43
C PHE A 133 19.08 6.18 -17.02
N ALA A 134 19.65 5.70 -18.13
CA ALA A 134 20.84 6.31 -18.76
C ALA A 134 20.64 7.79 -19.12
N GLY A 135 19.42 8.15 -19.53
CA GLY A 135 19.10 9.53 -19.90
C GLY A 135 18.92 10.50 -18.73
N ARG A 136 18.56 10.00 -17.53
CA ARG A 136 18.19 10.83 -16.36
C ARG A 136 19.10 10.64 -15.17
N HIS A 137 19.55 9.42 -14.94
CA HIS A 137 20.32 8.98 -13.77
C HIS A 137 21.36 7.93 -14.17
N PRO A 138 22.37 8.28 -15.00
CA PRO A 138 23.36 7.33 -15.49
C PRO A 138 24.14 6.64 -14.35
N GLU A 139 24.31 7.32 -13.22
CA GLU A 139 24.95 6.76 -12.03
C GLU A 139 24.16 5.61 -11.38
N ALA A 140 22.85 5.51 -11.65
CA ALA A 140 21.99 4.48 -11.09
C ALA A 140 21.85 3.23 -11.98
N VAL A 141 22.35 3.26 -13.21
CA VAL A 141 22.18 2.15 -14.17
C VAL A 141 22.75 0.87 -13.61
N ALA A 142 24.05 0.83 -13.29
CA ALA A 142 24.72 -0.37 -12.80
C ALA A 142 24.07 -0.95 -11.51
N SER A 143 23.64 -0.08 -10.59
CA SER A 143 22.99 -0.50 -9.35
C SER A 143 21.61 -1.10 -9.61
N ASN A 144 20.85 -0.55 -10.57
CA ASN A 144 19.56 -1.07 -10.96
C ASN A 144 19.68 -2.40 -11.72
N GLU A 145 20.68 -2.54 -12.60
CA GLU A 145 20.96 -3.80 -13.30
C GLU A 145 21.32 -4.92 -12.31
N SER A 146 22.22 -4.65 -11.36
CA SER A 146 22.56 -5.60 -10.31
C SER A 146 21.34 -6.00 -9.48
N ALA A 147 20.55 -5.03 -9.05
CA ALA A 147 19.33 -5.26 -8.29
C ALA A 147 18.30 -6.11 -9.08
N PHE A 148 18.12 -5.82 -10.37
CA PHE A 148 17.24 -6.58 -11.24
C PHE A 148 17.70 -8.05 -11.38
N ARG A 149 18.99 -8.29 -11.71
CA ARG A 149 19.53 -9.64 -11.86
C ARG A 149 19.41 -10.45 -10.58
N ARG A 150 19.66 -9.83 -9.43
CA ARG A 150 19.45 -10.48 -8.14
C ARG A 150 17.98 -10.78 -7.89
N GLY A 151 17.08 -9.86 -8.20
CA GLY A 151 15.63 -10.08 -8.10
C GLY A 151 15.16 -11.25 -8.96
N ALA A 152 15.73 -11.42 -10.16
CA ALA A 152 15.41 -12.53 -11.07
C ALA A 152 15.91 -13.90 -10.56
N ALA A 153 16.95 -13.92 -9.71
CA ALA A 153 17.59 -15.13 -9.23
C ALA A 153 17.27 -15.49 -7.77
N GLU A 154 17.07 -14.48 -6.90
CA GLU A 154 17.04 -14.65 -5.44
C GLU A 154 15.61 -14.64 -4.84
N PHE A 155 14.60 -15.09 -5.55
CA PHE A 155 13.25 -15.25 -5.01
C PHE A 155 12.97 -16.68 -4.55
N GLU A 156 11.97 -16.83 -3.70
CA GLU A 156 11.53 -18.12 -3.16
C GLU A 156 10.06 -18.37 -3.50
N THR A 157 9.77 -19.55 -4.05
CA THR A 157 8.40 -20.00 -4.26
C THR A 157 7.93 -20.76 -3.00
N LEU A 158 6.89 -20.28 -2.38
CA LEU A 158 6.29 -20.86 -1.17
C LEU A 158 5.22 -21.87 -1.56
N GLN A 159 5.18 -23.00 -0.85
CA GLN A 159 4.20 -24.06 -1.05
C GLN A 159 3.15 -24.07 0.06
N GLY A 160 1.91 -24.41 -0.29
CA GLY A 160 0.84 -24.64 0.71
C GLY A 160 0.44 -23.43 1.53
N VAL A 161 0.59 -22.21 0.98
CA VAL A 161 0.30 -20.96 1.68
C VAL A 161 -1.19 -20.62 1.58
N GLY A 162 -1.74 -20.56 0.37
CA GLY A 162 -3.14 -20.28 0.13
C GLY A 162 -4.05 -21.43 0.52
N ARG A 163 -5.26 -21.13 0.97
CA ARG A 163 -6.26 -22.11 1.43
C ARG A 163 -7.61 -22.00 0.75
N ALA A 164 -7.85 -20.94 -0.04
CA ALA A 164 -9.13 -20.81 -0.75
C ALA A 164 -9.24 -21.87 -1.86
N GLU A 165 -10.43 -22.47 -1.99
CA GLU A 165 -10.70 -23.50 -3.00
C GLU A 165 -11.05 -22.93 -4.39
N GLY A 166 -11.39 -21.62 -4.46
CA GLY A 166 -11.87 -20.93 -5.64
C GLY A 166 -11.04 -19.74 -6.05
N ASP A 167 -11.49 -19.10 -7.13
CA ASP A 167 -11.00 -17.79 -7.55
C ASP A 167 -11.42 -16.73 -6.53
N LEU A 168 -10.58 -15.73 -6.32
CA LEU A 168 -10.94 -14.64 -5.42
C LEU A 168 -11.92 -13.67 -6.08
N PRO A 169 -12.88 -13.13 -5.31
CA PRO A 169 -13.83 -12.16 -5.85
C PRO A 169 -13.09 -10.92 -6.36
N ILE A 170 -13.64 -10.33 -7.41
CA ILE A 170 -13.15 -9.06 -7.95
C ILE A 170 -13.33 -8.00 -6.87
N ALA A 171 -12.26 -7.26 -6.57
CA ALA A 171 -12.31 -6.15 -5.62
C ALA A 171 -12.97 -4.92 -6.29
N ARG A 172 -14.25 -5.00 -6.53
CA ARG A 172 -15.08 -3.82 -6.84
C ARG A 172 -15.63 -3.28 -5.54
N ALA A 173 -15.43 -1.98 -5.31
CA ALA A 173 -16.37 -1.27 -4.47
C ALA A 173 -17.72 -1.34 -5.20
N GLU A 174 -18.66 -2.13 -4.72
CA GLU A 174 -20.02 -2.03 -5.22
C GLU A 174 -20.48 -0.59 -4.99
N PRO A 175 -20.89 0.15 -6.02
CA PRO A 175 -21.53 1.43 -5.80
C PRO A 175 -22.82 1.16 -5.03
N VAL A 176 -22.81 1.46 -3.74
CA VAL A 176 -24.01 1.37 -2.90
C VAL A 176 -25.13 2.21 -3.52
N TRP A 177 -24.74 3.34 -4.12
CA TRP A 177 -25.65 4.26 -4.80
C TRP A 177 -25.13 4.56 -6.21
N GLY A 178 -25.87 4.11 -7.20
CA GLY A 178 -25.61 4.34 -8.61
C GLY A 178 -26.89 4.71 -9.35
N TYR A 179 -26.80 4.87 -10.65
CA TYR A 179 -27.92 5.25 -11.51
C TYR A 179 -29.18 4.40 -11.29
N GLU A 180 -29.04 3.10 -11.09
CA GLU A 180 -30.14 2.16 -10.91
C GLU A 180 -30.61 2.01 -9.45
N THR A 181 -29.74 2.34 -8.49
CA THR A 181 -29.96 2.04 -7.07
C THR A 181 -30.18 3.28 -6.20
N GLN A 182 -29.88 4.47 -6.72
CA GLN A 182 -30.08 5.71 -5.97
C GLN A 182 -31.56 6.00 -5.72
N PRO A 183 -31.92 6.58 -4.58
CA PRO A 183 -33.29 7.00 -4.30
C PRO A 183 -33.78 8.05 -5.31
N MET A 184 -35.11 8.14 -5.46
CA MET A 184 -35.73 9.17 -6.27
C MET A 184 -35.25 10.57 -5.86
N GLY A 185 -34.80 11.39 -6.83
CA GLY A 185 -34.22 12.71 -6.57
C GLY A 185 -32.72 12.71 -6.37
N GLY A 186 -32.03 11.56 -6.42
CA GLY A 186 -30.56 11.49 -6.34
C GLY A 186 -29.99 11.80 -4.96
N ILE A 187 -30.79 11.68 -3.92
CA ILE A 187 -30.36 11.92 -2.53
C ILE A 187 -29.48 10.77 -2.06
N ILE A 188 -28.33 11.10 -1.45
CA ILE A 188 -27.48 10.12 -0.76
C ILE A 188 -28.00 9.98 0.67
N PRO A 189 -28.63 8.84 1.05
CA PRO A 189 -29.26 8.69 2.37
C PRO A 189 -28.25 8.53 3.52
N GLU A 190 -27.04 8.08 3.23
CA GLU A 190 -25.99 7.82 4.22
C GLU A 190 -24.73 8.61 3.85
N PRO A 191 -24.67 9.90 4.18
CA PRO A 191 -23.51 10.74 3.82
C PRO A 191 -22.27 10.53 4.70
N GLY A 192 -22.38 9.75 5.78
CA GLY A 192 -21.36 9.60 6.83
C GLY A 192 -20.14 8.74 6.45
N ASN A 193 -19.74 8.68 5.19
CA ASN A 193 -18.62 7.86 4.71
C ASN A 193 -17.27 8.19 5.39
N THR A 194 -17.04 9.43 5.83
CA THR A 194 -15.81 9.84 6.52
C THR A 194 -15.63 9.07 7.84
N VAL A 195 -16.70 8.88 8.59
CA VAL A 195 -16.67 8.14 9.87
C VAL A 195 -16.31 6.68 9.67
N TRP A 196 -16.75 6.08 8.56
CA TRP A 196 -16.50 4.67 8.24
C TRP A 196 -15.20 4.40 7.49
N ASN A 197 -14.51 5.47 7.06
CA ASN A 197 -13.28 5.32 6.30
C ASN A 197 -12.14 4.79 7.20
N ASP A 198 -11.50 3.71 6.78
CA ASP A 198 -10.37 3.11 7.47
C ASP A 198 -9.10 3.25 6.61
N LEU A 199 -8.18 4.11 7.04
CA LEU A 199 -6.92 4.37 6.36
C LEU A 199 -5.75 3.52 6.91
N SER A 200 -6.00 2.64 7.87
CA SER A 200 -4.95 1.84 8.52
C SER A 200 -4.12 1.01 7.54
N ALA A 201 -4.75 0.49 6.48
CA ALA A 201 -4.08 -0.28 5.43
C ALA A 201 -3.12 0.56 4.56
N SER A 202 -3.21 1.88 4.61
CA SER A 202 -2.30 2.78 3.89
C SER A 202 -0.98 3.01 4.62
N ARG A 203 -0.86 2.59 5.88
CA ARG A 203 0.38 2.72 6.65
C ARG A 203 1.46 1.79 6.11
N THR A 204 2.66 2.32 5.99
CA THR A 204 3.85 1.62 5.47
C THR A 204 4.74 1.05 6.58
N GLY A 205 4.13 0.53 7.65
CA GLY A 205 4.86 -0.10 8.76
C GLY A 205 5.43 0.86 9.78
N SER A 206 4.98 2.12 9.80
CA SER A 206 5.33 3.11 10.82
C SER A 206 4.11 3.92 11.22
N LEU A 207 4.06 4.34 12.48
CA LEU A 207 3.04 5.24 12.99
C LEU A 207 3.64 6.35 13.88
N PRO A 208 2.97 7.53 13.99
CA PRO A 208 3.34 8.54 14.95
C PRO A 208 2.93 8.10 16.36
N VAL A 209 3.81 8.24 17.33
CA VAL A 209 3.49 8.01 18.75
C VAL A 209 3.48 9.34 19.47
N PHE A 210 2.41 9.59 20.21
CA PHE A 210 2.20 10.82 20.96
C PHE A 210 2.70 10.69 22.40
N ASN A 211 3.42 11.71 22.87
CA ASN A 211 3.81 11.88 24.26
C ASN A 211 3.17 13.15 24.82
N ARG A 212 2.17 12.98 25.70
CA ARG A 212 1.40 14.09 26.30
C ARG A 212 2.25 15.01 27.16
N GLU A 213 3.21 14.47 27.93
CA GLU A 213 4.05 15.24 28.84
C GLU A 213 4.92 16.28 28.11
N ARG A 214 5.30 16.00 26.86
CA ARG A 214 6.10 16.88 26.03
C ARG A 214 5.26 17.85 25.20
N CYS A 215 3.95 17.62 25.12
CA CYS A 215 3.08 18.38 24.25
C CYS A 215 2.83 19.79 24.81
N ILE A 216 2.92 20.78 23.94
CA ILE A 216 2.59 22.18 24.24
C ILE A 216 1.24 22.61 23.65
N HIS A 217 0.49 21.67 23.11
CA HIS A 217 -0.85 21.84 22.53
C HIS A 217 -0.97 22.96 21.48
N CYS A 218 0.08 23.16 20.68
CA CYS A 218 0.17 24.26 19.71
C CYS A 218 -0.65 24.07 18.43
N GLY A 219 -1.23 22.89 18.19
CA GLY A 219 -2.07 22.60 17.02
C GLY A 219 -1.35 22.40 15.68
N LEU A 220 -0.02 22.57 15.60
CA LEU A 220 0.71 22.42 14.31
C LEU A 220 0.54 21.04 13.68
N CYS A 221 0.50 19.99 14.48
CA CYS A 221 0.26 18.62 14.00
C CYS A 221 -1.11 18.47 13.33
N ASP A 222 -2.12 19.18 13.82
CA ASP A 222 -3.47 19.17 13.26
C ASP A 222 -3.54 19.94 11.94
N LEU A 223 -2.90 21.10 11.86
CA LEU A 223 -2.82 21.91 10.63
C LEU A 223 -2.15 21.18 9.46
N VAL A 224 -1.20 20.29 9.74
CA VAL A 224 -0.48 19.55 8.69
C VAL A 224 -1.04 18.15 8.44
N CYS A 225 -2.01 17.71 9.27
CA CYS A 225 -2.61 16.39 9.11
C CYS A 225 -3.59 16.38 7.94
N PRO A 226 -3.35 15.60 6.89
CA PRO A 226 -4.25 15.57 5.73
C PRO A 226 -5.55 14.82 6.02
N ASP A 227 -5.60 14.04 7.11
CA ASP A 227 -6.71 13.16 7.44
C ASP A 227 -7.41 13.55 8.75
N PHE A 228 -6.96 14.64 9.41
CA PHE A 228 -7.51 15.16 10.65
C PHE A 228 -7.75 14.09 11.75
N CYS A 229 -6.78 13.19 11.89
CA CYS A 229 -6.88 12.03 12.79
C CYS A 229 -6.41 12.30 14.23
N LEU A 230 -6.36 13.57 14.65
CA LEU A 230 -5.92 13.98 15.99
C LEU A 230 -7.13 14.28 16.89
N ALA A 231 -7.20 13.60 18.03
CA ALA A 231 -8.29 13.77 19.00
C ALA A 231 -7.96 14.90 19.98
N TRP A 232 -8.89 15.84 20.11
CA TRP A 232 -8.79 17.00 20.96
C TRP A 232 -9.95 17.05 21.95
N GLU A 233 -9.68 17.45 23.17
CA GLU A 233 -10.69 17.74 24.19
C GLU A 233 -10.57 19.19 24.69
N ASP A 234 -11.63 19.69 25.26
CA ASP A 234 -11.59 20.98 25.95
C ASP A 234 -10.72 20.86 27.20
N GLY A 235 -9.82 21.82 27.38
CA GLY A 235 -9.00 21.89 28.57
C GLY A 235 -9.80 22.29 29.82
N GLU A 236 -9.19 22.18 31.00
CA GLU A 236 -9.81 22.59 32.24
C GLU A 236 -10.10 24.11 32.24
N LYS A 237 -11.28 24.53 32.75
CA LYS A 237 -11.63 25.94 32.87
C LYS A 237 -10.62 26.68 33.76
N GLY A 238 -9.93 27.67 33.19
CA GLY A 238 -8.86 28.40 33.85
C GLY A 238 -7.50 27.69 33.84
N GLY A 239 -7.40 26.57 33.13
CA GLY A 239 -6.15 25.84 32.87
C GLY A 239 -5.24 26.59 31.90
N ARG A 240 -4.06 26.01 31.65
CA ARG A 240 -3.04 26.60 30.77
C ARG A 240 -3.44 26.58 29.28
N PHE A 241 -4.29 25.64 28.88
CA PHE A 241 -4.70 25.44 27.49
C PHE A 241 -6.22 25.36 27.39
N GLU A 242 -6.80 26.03 26.40
CA GLU A 242 -8.24 25.97 26.09
C GLU A 242 -8.64 24.62 25.49
N ARG A 243 -7.74 24.01 24.72
CA ARG A 243 -7.89 22.67 24.13
C ARG A 243 -6.61 21.87 24.30
N GLU A 244 -6.76 20.59 24.56
CA GLU A 244 -5.66 19.68 24.77
C GLU A 244 -5.70 18.53 23.75
N LEU A 245 -4.55 18.25 23.14
CA LEU A 245 -4.39 17.08 22.29
C LEU A 245 -4.36 15.82 23.17
N MET A 246 -5.25 14.89 22.90
CA MET A 246 -5.37 13.63 23.62
C MET A 246 -4.60 12.49 22.95
N GLY A 247 -4.53 12.49 21.62
CA GLY A 247 -3.84 11.43 20.89
C GLY A 247 -4.18 11.39 19.41
N VAL A 248 -4.00 10.21 18.84
CA VAL A 248 -4.21 9.93 17.43
C VAL A 248 -5.24 8.81 17.30
N ASP A 249 -6.25 9.01 16.45
CA ASP A 249 -7.10 7.93 15.99
C ASP A 249 -6.41 7.22 14.81
N TYR A 250 -5.87 6.04 15.07
CA TYR A 250 -5.10 5.31 14.06
C TYR A 250 -5.96 4.66 12.99
N ARG A 251 -7.27 4.63 13.12
CA ARG A 251 -8.18 4.22 12.04
C ARG A 251 -8.09 5.16 10.85
N TYR A 252 -7.97 6.46 11.13
CA TYR A 252 -7.86 7.50 10.10
C TYR A 252 -6.42 7.89 9.77
N CYS A 253 -5.44 7.40 10.51
CA CYS A 253 -4.04 7.73 10.31
C CYS A 253 -3.39 6.85 9.24
N LYS A 254 -2.97 7.45 8.12
CA LYS A 254 -2.22 6.75 7.06
C LYS A 254 -0.69 6.71 7.28
N GLY A 255 -0.18 7.18 8.40
CA GLY A 255 1.24 7.09 8.73
C GLY A 255 2.15 8.00 7.89
N CYS A 256 1.70 9.17 7.43
CA CYS A 256 2.49 10.07 6.58
C CYS A 256 3.62 10.81 7.30
N MET A 257 3.67 10.77 8.64
CA MET A 257 4.67 11.38 9.53
C MET A 257 4.76 12.91 9.51
N ARG A 258 3.85 13.64 8.85
CA ARG A 258 3.88 15.11 8.84
C ARG A 258 3.79 15.72 10.23
N CYS A 259 2.97 15.15 11.11
CA CYS A 259 2.84 15.57 12.50
C CYS A 259 4.13 15.38 13.30
N VAL A 260 4.95 14.38 12.94
CA VAL A 260 6.27 14.15 13.55
C VAL A 260 7.28 15.20 13.06
N GLU A 261 7.28 15.47 11.76
CA GLU A 261 8.20 16.43 11.13
C GLU A 261 7.93 17.89 11.59
N SER A 262 6.66 18.24 11.86
CA SER A 262 6.25 19.59 12.24
C SER A 262 6.23 19.85 13.75
N CYS A 263 6.41 18.84 14.60
CA CYS A 263 6.26 19.00 16.05
C CYS A 263 7.47 19.73 16.68
N PRO A 264 7.32 20.99 17.14
CA PRO A 264 8.44 21.75 17.70
C PRO A 264 8.90 21.23 19.07
N ALA A 265 8.01 20.55 19.80
CA ALA A 265 8.28 19.98 21.13
C ALA A 265 8.74 18.51 21.05
N SER A 266 8.86 17.92 19.84
CA SER A 266 9.13 16.51 19.66
C SER A 266 8.21 15.60 20.47
N ALA A 267 6.97 16.03 20.67
CA ALA A 267 5.92 15.26 21.33
C ALA A 267 5.34 14.16 20.43
N MET A 268 5.50 14.31 19.10
CA MET A 268 5.19 13.28 18.11
C MET A 268 6.49 12.62 17.65
N THR A 269 6.58 11.28 17.72
CA THR A 269 7.76 10.53 17.32
C THR A 269 7.38 9.39 16.38
N LYS A 270 8.25 9.07 15.42
CA LYS A 270 8.06 7.93 14.52
C LYS A 270 8.42 6.64 15.23
N LYS A 271 7.57 5.62 15.15
CA LYS A 271 7.84 4.27 15.64
C LYS A 271 7.46 3.23 14.59
N ALA A 272 8.22 2.13 14.52
CA ALA A 272 7.85 0.98 13.73
C ALA A 272 6.52 0.40 14.26
N GLU A 273 5.60 0.11 13.36
CA GLU A 273 4.31 -0.49 13.70
C GLU A 273 4.50 -1.98 13.97
N THR A 274 4.05 -2.42 15.13
CA THR A 274 3.99 -3.82 15.52
C THR A 274 2.54 -4.23 15.72
N PRO A 275 2.19 -5.52 15.61
CA PRO A 275 0.81 -5.99 15.81
C PRO A 275 0.19 -5.45 17.10
N GLY A 276 -1.04 -4.89 16.99
CA GLY A 276 -1.78 -4.32 18.11
C GLY A 276 -1.21 -3.02 18.70
N LEU A 277 -0.14 -2.44 18.14
CA LEU A 277 0.41 -1.18 18.67
C LEU A 277 -0.55 -0.01 18.40
N ALA A 278 -1.12 0.06 17.21
CA ALA A 278 -2.09 1.09 16.85
C ALA A 278 -3.32 1.04 17.78
N ASP A 279 -3.86 -0.16 18.01
CA ASP A 279 -5.06 -0.36 18.86
C ASP A 279 -4.81 0.08 20.30
N ARG A 280 -3.64 -0.23 20.86
CA ARG A 280 -3.28 0.17 22.24
C ARG A 280 -3.09 1.67 22.42
N LEU A 281 -2.70 2.37 21.37
CA LEU A 281 -2.40 3.80 21.43
C LEU A 281 -3.52 4.67 20.85
N CYS A 282 -4.56 4.06 20.29
CA CYS A 282 -5.67 4.74 19.65
C CYS A 282 -6.47 5.57 20.65
N VAL A 283 -6.75 6.81 20.25
CA VAL A 283 -7.73 7.67 20.92
C VAL A 283 -8.83 7.95 19.89
N PRO A 284 -10.02 7.35 20.04
CA PRO A 284 -11.07 7.40 19.03
C PRO A 284 -11.64 8.83 18.88
N LEU A 285 -11.83 9.25 17.62
CA LEU A 285 -12.47 10.53 17.29
C LEU A 285 -14.01 10.48 17.44
N PHE A 286 -14.59 9.32 17.18
CA PHE A 286 -16.05 9.15 17.13
C PHE A 286 -16.48 7.95 17.99
N PRO A 287 -16.22 7.97 19.32
CA PRO A 287 -16.49 6.81 20.18
C PRO A 287 -17.98 6.43 20.23
N ASP A 288 -18.88 7.41 20.03
CA ASP A 288 -20.34 7.18 20.09
C ASP A 288 -20.93 6.72 18.73
N LEU A 289 -20.17 6.81 17.64
CA LEU A 289 -20.64 6.49 16.30
C LEU A 289 -20.08 5.17 15.77
N ILE A 290 -18.96 4.73 16.34
CA ILE A 290 -18.26 3.51 15.90
C ILE A 290 -18.01 2.66 17.15
N ALA A 291 -18.82 1.65 17.35
CA ALA A 291 -18.66 0.64 18.40
C ALA A 291 -17.85 -0.55 17.89
#